data_a91fca9030d08a3337f71c74fb870241
#
_entry.id   a91fca9030d08a3337f71c74fb870241
#
_cell.length_a   1.000
_cell.length_b   1.000
_cell.length_c   1.000
_cell.angle_alpha   90.00
_cell.angle_beta   90.00
_cell.angle_gamma   90.00
#
_symmetry.space_group_name_H-M   'P 1'
#
loop_
_entity.id
_entity.type
_entity.pdbx_description
1 polymer ?
#
loop_
_entity_poly.entity_id
_entity_poly.type
_entity_poly.pdbx_seq_one_letter_code
_entity_poly.pdbx_strand_id
1 'polypeptide(L)'
;MISISLKSLTGSALVALFFLHLAGCGHATGVSVEVVIGDQTQIGSSNPPYFPQVVFRNGLRLNLVTDAELSNAYPEPAGNPFGPSHIKYYERVGYFIDLRQTSISSRVSENFSLAEFVNPTVQRGGAHAYVDAQIAHHVQLIRSGLGRAVILSSAYRSPPHNRSIGGATFSRHIYGDGVDVDVDQSRSDANARAQEIFNEALDVGTDFVLPLSETSVTVNGGQRTSWVHLDDRGF
;
A
#
# COMPACT_ATOMS: atom_id res chain seq x y z
N MET A 1 -29.72 30.32 -3.07
CA MET A 1 -29.92 30.53 -4.53
C MET A 1 -28.77 29.77 -5.19
N ILE A 2 -29.08 28.65 -5.82
CA ILE A 2 -28.05 27.79 -6.44
C ILE A 2 -27.98 28.20 -7.91
N SER A 3 -26.84 28.73 -8.34
CA SER A 3 -26.59 29.00 -9.76
C SER A 3 -25.72 27.91 -10.34
N ILE A 4 -26.24 27.16 -11.28
CA ILE A 4 -25.48 26.16 -12.04
C ILE A 4 -25.16 26.79 -13.40
N SER A 5 -23.87 27.09 -13.65
CA SER A 5 -23.42 27.52 -14.97
C SER A 5 -22.81 26.34 -15.69
N LEU A 6 -23.51 25.83 -16.72
CA LEU A 6 -22.94 24.87 -17.66
C LEU A 6 -22.22 25.65 -18.77
N LYS A 7 -20.90 25.52 -18.85
CA LYS A 7 -20.17 25.89 -20.05
C LYS A 7 -20.02 24.63 -20.92
N SER A 8 -20.66 24.67 -22.09
CA SER A 8 -20.49 23.66 -23.12
C SER A 8 -19.08 23.72 -23.68
N LEU A 9 -18.30 22.66 -23.49
CA LEU A 9 -17.06 22.41 -24.19
C LEU A 9 -17.35 21.36 -25.26
N THR A 10 -17.15 21.74 -26.49
CA THR A 10 -17.22 20.85 -27.67
C THR A 10 -15.96 19.97 -27.68
N GLY A 11 -16.11 18.73 -27.25
CA GLY A 11 -15.08 17.72 -27.15
C GLY A 11 -15.31 16.88 -25.89
N SER A 12 -15.71 15.65 -26.08
CA SER A 12 -16.26 14.73 -25.09
C SER A 12 -15.48 14.61 -23.78
N ALA A 13 -15.75 15.49 -22.84
CA ALA A 13 -15.38 15.31 -21.45
C ALA A 13 -16.47 15.94 -20.58
N LEU A 14 -17.25 15.11 -19.92
CA LEU A 14 -18.24 15.56 -18.93
C LEU A 14 -17.53 15.74 -17.58
N VAL A 15 -17.19 16.96 -17.22
CA VAL A 15 -16.70 17.31 -15.89
C VAL A 15 -17.88 17.67 -15.03
N ALA A 16 -18.27 16.84 -14.09
CA ALA A 16 -19.26 17.16 -13.07
C ALA A 16 -18.54 17.77 -11.86
N LEU A 17 -18.69 19.08 -11.65
CA LEU A 17 -18.26 19.76 -10.44
C LEU A 17 -19.40 19.72 -9.42
N PHE A 18 -19.22 19.03 -8.32
CA PHE A 18 -20.12 19.11 -7.16
C PHE A 18 -19.52 20.07 -6.13
N PHE A 19 -20.21 21.19 -5.89
CA PHE A 19 -19.91 22.05 -4.75
C PHE A 19 -20.87 21.72 -3.61
N LEU A 20 -20.33 21.24 -2.49
CA LEU A 20 -21.10 21.10 -1.26
C LEU A 20 -20.85 22.36 -0.40
N HIS A 21 -21.87 23.20 -0.24
CA HIS A 21 -21.83 24.32 0.69
C HIS A 21 -22.40 23.87 2.04
N LEU A 22 -21.55 23.77 3.04
CA LEU A 22 -21.98 23.70 4.43
C LEU A 22 -21.98 25.11 5.00
N ALA A 23 -23.18 25.62 5.28
CA ALA A 23 -23.35 26.88 5.98
C ALA A 23 -23.23 26.65 7.49
N GLY A 24 -22.12 27.10 8.07
CA GLY A 24 -21.91 27.14 9.52
C GLY A 24 -20.87 28.20 9.82
N CYS A 25 -21.22 29.16 10.71
CA CYS A 25 -20.40 30.31 11.12
C CYS A 25 -18.98 29.90 11.58
N GLY A 26 -17.98 30.47 10.97
CA GLY A 26 -16.57 30.39 11.40
C GLY A 26 -15.66 30.15 10.21
N HIS A 27 -14.68 31.02 10.01
CA HIS A 27 -13.72 31.10 8.93
C HIS A 27 -13.37 29.73 8.27
N ALA A 28 -14.01 29.42 7.15
CA ALA A 28 -13.71 28.25 6.36
C ALA A 28 -12.63 28.60 5.34
N THR A 29 -11.41 28.12 5.54
CA THR A 29 -10.45 27.95 4.45
C THR A 29 -11.00 26.86 3.54
N GLY A 30 -11.40 27.23 2.32
CA GLY A 30 -11.97 26.30 1.36
C GLY A 30 -10.97 25.22 0.98
N VAL A 31 -11.30 23.97 1.32
CA VAL A 31 -10.61 22.80 0.80
C VAL A 31 -11.26 22.45 -0.53
N SER A 32 -10.57 22.72 -1.64
CA SER A 32 -10.95 22.22 -2.96
C SER A 32 -10.43 20.80 -3.09
N VAL A 33 -11.34 19.84 -3.19
CA VAL A 33 -11.00 18.46 -3.58
C VAL A 33 -11.08 18.37 -5.09
N GLU A 34 -9.93 18.28 -5.74
CA GLU A 34 -9.84 18.00 -7.17
C GLU A 34 -9.90 16.48 -7.36
N VAL A 35 -11.05 15.97 -7.81
CA VAL A 35 -11.20 14.58 -8.22
C VAL A 35 -10.80 14.51 -9.69
N VAL A 36 -9.60 14.05 -9.98
CA VAL A 36 -9.17 13.73 -11.34
C VAL A 36 -9.70 12.34 -11.69
N ILE A 37 -10.82 12.29 -12.41
CA ILE A 37 -11.28 11.05 -13.04
C ILE A 37 -10.48 10.92 -14.34
N GLY A 38 -9.54 9.97 -14.37
CA GLY A 38 -8.81 9.65 -15.59
C GLY A 38 -9.76 9.15 -16.67
N ASP A 39 -9.74 9.79 -17.84
CA ASP A 39 -10.50 9.37 -19.00
C ASP A 39 -9.94 8.04 -19.54
N GLN A 40 -10.75 6.99 -19.48
CA GLN A 40 -10.41 5.64 -19.97
C GLN A 40 -10.59 5.51 -21.50
N THR A 41 -10.78 6.57 -22.25
CA THR A 41 -11.02 6.52 -23.69
C THR A 41 -10.07 7.40 -24.48
N GLN A 42 -8.85 6.94 -24.69
CA GLN A 42 -8.04 7.31 -25.86
C GLN A 42 -7.32 6.06 -26.39
N ILE A 43 -8.04 5.27 -27.15
CA ILE A 43 -7.45 4.33 -28.10
C ILE A 43 -7.30 5.10 -29.42
N GLY A 44 -6.09 5.51 -29.74
CA GLY A 44 -5.78 5.97 -31.07
C GLY A 44 -4.77 7.14 -31.13
N SER A 45 -3.60 6.83 -31.65
CA SER A 45 -2.57 7.67 -32.29
C SER A 45 -1.52 8.36 -31.41
N SER A 46 -0.28 7.92 -31.57
CA SER A 46 1.00 8.67 -31.56
C SER A 46 1.46 9.43 -30.31
N ASN A 47 0.93 9.14 -29.12
CA ASN A 47 1.59 9.51 -27.88
C ASN A 47 2.40 8.31 -27.36
N PRO A 48 3.55 8.52 -26.68
CA PRO A 48 4.26 7.43 -26.04
C PRO A 48 3.28 6.64 -25.17
N PRO A 49 3.40 5.31 -25.06
CA PRO A 49 2.44 4.48 -24.36
C PRO A 49 2.25 5.03 -22.93
N TYR A 50 1.01 5.29 -22.56
CA TYR A 50 0.66 5.70 -21.20
C TYR A 50 0.89 4.50 -20.28
N PHE A 51 1.97 4.52 -19.54
CA PHE A 51 2.26 3.52 -18.53
C PHE A 51 1.43 3.81 -17.28
N PRO A 52 0.70 2.84 -16.71
CA PRO A 52 0.08 3.03 -15.42
C PRO A 52 1.14 3.42 -14.38
N GLN A 53 0.75 4.21 -13.40
CA GLN A 53 1.64 4.73 -12.37
C GLN A 53 1.10 4.40 -10.99
N VAL A 54 1.98 4.09 -10.06
CA VAL A 54 1.68 4.22 -8.64
C VAL A 54 2.05 5.65 -8.21
N VAL A 55 1.14 6.30 -7.48
CA VAL A 55 1.31 7.69 -7.01
C VAL A 55 1.27 7.69 -5.50
N PHE A 56 2.40 7.99 -4.88
CA PHE A 56 2.52 8.09 -3.44
C PHE A 56 2.02 9.43 -2.90
N ARG A 57 1.63 9.50 -1.64
CA ARG A 57 1.07 10.70 -1.00
C ARG A 57 2.01 11.91 -1.00
N ASN A 58 3.32 11.69 -1.07
CA ASN A 58 4.33 12.76 -1.19
C ASN A 58 4.50 13.28 -2.63
N GLY A 59 3.69 12.79 -3.58
CA GLY A 59 3.71 13.20 -4.99
C GLY A 59 4.68 12.41 -5.87
N LEU A 60 5.45 11.47 -5.32
CA LEU A 60 6.29 10.57 -6.12
C LEU A 60 5.40 9.74 -7.05
N ARG A 61 5.78 9.68 -8.33
CA ARG A 61 5.13 8.85 -9.36
C ARG A 61 6.13 7.86 -9.90
N LEU A 62 5.78 6.58 -9.88
CA LEU A 62 6.59 5.53 -10.47
C LEU A 62 5.81 4.86 -11.60
N ASN A 63 6.41 4.77 -12.78
CA ASN A 63 5.84 4.06 -13.91
C ASN A 63 5.82 2.56 -13.62
N LEU A 64 4.73 1.91 -13.99
CA LEU A 64 4.55 0.49 -13.85
C LEU A 64 4.66 -0.19 -15.22
N VAL A 65 5.23 -1.38 -15.22
CA VAL A 65 5.41 -2.24 -16.41
C VAL A 65 4.68 -3.56 -16.20
N THR A 66 4.35 -4.25 -17.27
CA THR A 66 3.79 -5.60 -17.20
C THR A 66 4.89 -6.64 -17.03
N ASP A 67 4.58 -7.67 -16.24
CA ASP A 67 5.37 -8.91 -16.15
C ASP A 67 4.37 -10.08 -16.09
N ALA A 68 4.17 -10.73 -17.23
CA ALA A 68 3.19 -11.79 -17.35
C ALA A 68 3.59 -13.03 -16.54
N GLU A 69 4.89 -13.36 -16.44
CA GLU A 69 5.37 -14.48 -15.66
C GLU A 69 5.10 -14.25 -14.16
N LEU A 70 5.45 -13.07 -13.66
CA LEU A 70 5.21 -12.71 -12.27
C LEU A 70 3.72 -12.63 -11.96
N SER A 71 2.91 -12.03 -12.84
CA SER A 71 1.45 -11.95 -12.67
C SER A 71 0.81 -13.34 -12.64
N ASN A 72 1.24 -14.28 -13.51
CA ASN A 72 0.75 -15.65 -13.52
C ASN A 72 1.22 -16.48 -12.32
N ALA A 73 2.21 -16.01 -11.57
CA ALA A 73 2.67 -16.66 -10.35
C ALA A 73 1.76 -16.41 -9.13
N TYR A 74 0.82 -15.47 -9.21
CA TYR A 74 -0.19 -15.23 -8.17
C TYR A 74 -1.18 -16.39 -8.08
N PRO A 75 -1.75 -16.65 -6.89
CA PRO A 75 -2.78 -17.66 -6.72
C PRO A 75 -4.06 -17.27 -7.48
N GLU A 76 -4.89 -18.27 -7.79
CA GLU A 76 -6.20 -18.02 -8.39
C GLU A 76 -7.12 -17.28 -7.40
N PRO A 77 -7.66 -16.09 -7.74
CA PRO A 77 -8.46 -15.28 -6.82
C PRO A 77 -9.67 -16.01 -6.21
N ALA A 78 -10.26 -16.94 -6.97
CA ALA A 78 -11.40 -17.74 -6.52
C ALA A 78 -11.06 -18.67 -5.34
N GLY A 79 -9.79 -18.98 -5.12
CA GLY A 79 -9.31 -19.80 -4.00
C GLY A 79 -9.05 -19.02 -2.71
N ASN A 80 -9.39 -17.73 -2.64
CA ASN A 80 -9.15 -16.91 -1.45
C ASN A 80 -9.90 -17.44 -0.22
N PRO A 81 -9.36 -17.26 1.00
CA PRO A 81 -9.91 -17.86 2.22
C PRO A 81 -11.24 -17.24 2.70
N PHE A 82 -11.64 -16.09 2.13
CA PHE A 82 -12.84 -15.35 2.55
C PHE A 82 -14.03 -15.56 1.61
N GLY A 83 -13.87 -16.35 0.54
CA GLY A 83 -14.94 -16.75 -0.38
C GLY A 83 -15.24 -15.75 -1.51
N PRO A 84 -16.32 -16.00 -2.28
CA PRO A 84 -16.58 -15.33 -3.55
C PRO A 84 -16.74 -13.80 -3.47
N SER A 85 -17.27 -13.28 -2.36
CA SER A 85 -17.44 -11.82 -2.16
C SER A 85 -16.14 -11.06 -2.07
N HIS A 86 -15.03 -11.75 -1.82
CA HIS A 86 -13.71 -11.15 -1.62
C HIS A 86 -12.76 -11.35 -2.80
N ILE A 87 -13.19 -11.97 -3.91
CA ILE A 87 -12.37 -12.23 -5.11
C ILE A 87 -11.67 -10.95 -5.57
N LYS A 88 -12.36 -9.82 -5.62
CA LYS A 88 -11.82 -8.53 -6.08
C LYS A 88 -10.60 -8.03 -5.28
N TYR A 89 -10.44 -8.43 -4.03
CA TYR A 89 -9.31 -8.04 -3.18
C TYR A 89 -8.09 -8.97 -3.33
N TYR A 90 -8.25 -10.03 -4.11
CA TYR A 90 -7.24 -11.04 -4.38
C TYR A 90 -6.92 -11.17 -5.88
N GLU A 91 -7.34 -10.16 -6.67
CA GLU A 91 -6.97 -10.11 -8.09
C GLU A 91 -5.45 -10.05 -8.25
N ARG A 92 -4.97 -10.68 -9.33
CA ARG A 92 -3.54 -10.73 -9.63
C ARG A 92 -3.01 -9.33 -9.91
N VAL A 93 -1.86 -8.99 -9.35
CA VAL A 93 -1.15 -7.77 -9.73
C VAL A 93 -0.69 -7.91 -11.18
N GLY A 94 -1.11 -6.99 -12.04
CA GLY A 94 -0.78 -7.00 -13.47
C GLY A 94 0.33 -6.03 -13.86
N TYR A 95 0.68 -5.10 -12.96
CA TYR A 95 1.63 -4.02 -13.22
C TYR A 95 2.58 -3.85 -12.06
N PHE A 96 3.86 -3.67 -12.36
CA PHE A 96 4.94 -3.70 -11.37
C PHE A 96 5.91 -2.54 -11.58
N ILE A 97 6.57 -2.13 -10.51
CA ILE A 97 7.72 -1.22 -10.54
C ILE A 97 8.91 -1.98 -11.10
N ASP A 98 9.54 -1.48 -12.17
CA ASP A 98 10.82 -2.03 -12.66
C ASP A 98 11.98 -1.53 -11.80
N LEU A 99 12.49 -2.39 -10.93
CA LEU A 99 13.58 -2.08 -9.99
C LEU A 99 14.93 -1.86 -10.69
N ARG A 100 15.07 -2.22 -11.96
CA ARG A 100 16.28 -1.96 -12.75
C ARG A 100 16.33 -0.52 -13.26
N GLN A 101 15.15 0.13 -13.37
CA GLN A 101 14.99 1.49 -13.88
C GLN A 101 14.58 2.48 -12.79
N THR A 102 14.21 1.99 -11.61
CA THR A 102 13.75 2.81 -10.50
C THR A 102 14.78 2.82 -9.38
N SER A 103 15.17 4.02 -8.93
CA SER A 103 16.05 4.12 -7.77
C SER A 103 15.32 3.63 -6.52
N ILE A 104 15.84 2.60 -5.87
CA ILE A 104 15.30 2.08 -4.61
C ILE A 104 15.46 3.07 -3.45
N SER A 105 16.31 4.08 -3.58
CA SER A 105 16.43 5.18 -2.61
C SER A 105 15.34 6.26 -2.76
N SER A 106 14.46 6.15 -3.78
CA SER A 106 13.34 7.07 -3.94
C SER A 106 12.46 7.06 -2.70
N ARG A 107 12.13 8.24 -2.19
CA ARG A 107 11.28 8.40 -1.02
C ARG A 107 9.82 8.15 -1.39
N VAL A 108 9.24 7.07 -0.87
CA VAL A 108 7.81 6.74 -1.02
C VAL A 108 6.95 7.44 0.02
N SER A 109 7.56 7.89 1.12
CA SER A 109 6.99 8.79 2.11
C SER A 109 8.08 9.65 2.74
N GLU A 110 7.75 10.49 3.71
CA GLU A 110 8.72 11.40 4.33
C GLU A 110 9.95 10.68 4.88
N ASN A 111 9.76 9.55 5.57
CA ASN A 111 10.82 8.84 6.27
C ASN A 111 11.16 7.47 5.69
N PHE A 112 10.44 7.01 4.67
CA PHE A 112 10.66 5.70 4.07
C PHE A 112 11.06 5.80 2.60
N SER A 113 12.02 5.00 2.22
CA SER A 113 12.43 4.79 0.83
C SER A 113 11.80 3.54 0.25
N LEU A 114 11.78 3.41 -1.07
CA LEU A 114 11.33 2.20 -1.75
C LEU A 114 12.10 0.95 -1.29
N ALA A 115 13.39 1.09 -0.95
CA ALA A 115 14.23 -0.01 -0.48
C ALA A 115 13.69 -0.72 0.76
N GLU A 116 12.93 -0.02 1.60
CA GLU A 116 12.35 -0.60 2.82
C GLU A 116 11.12 -1.46 2.51
N PHE A 117 10.44 -1.21 1.38
CA PHE A 117 9.29 -1.98 0.94
C PHE A 117 9.65 -3.09 -0.04
N VAL A 118 10.80 -2.99 -0.73
CA VAL A 118 11.25 -3.98 -1.69
C VAL A 118 12.70 -4.34 -1.38
N ASN A 119 13.01 -5.63 -1.30
CA ASN A 119 14.39 -6.07 -1.12
C ASN A 119 14.82 -6.91 -2.31
N PRO A 120 15.46 -6.32 -3.33
CA PRO A 120 15.85 -7.04 -4.53
C PRO A 120 16.79 -8.22 -4.25
N THR A 121 17.62 -8.11 -3.21
CA THR A 121 18.57 -9.15 -2.81
C THR A 121 17.83 -10.36 -2.22
N VAL A 122 16.88 -10.12 -1.33
CA VAL A 122 16.06 -11.17 -0.71
C VAL A 122 15.12 -11.81 -1.74
N GLN A 123 14.66 -11.05 -2.70
CA GLN A 123 13.79 -11.55 -3.78
C GLN A 123 14.55 -12.28 -4.89
N ARG A 124 15.82 -12.69 -4.63
CA ARG A 124 16.67 -13.46 -5.57
C ARG A 124 16.83 -12.79 -6.93
N GLY A 125 17.04 -11.48 -6.94
CA GLY A 125 17.25 -10.70 -8.15
C GLY A 125 15.97 -10.44 -8.94
N GLY A 126 14.80 -10.51 -8.32
CA GLY A 126 13.57 -10.09 -8.93
C GLY A 126 13.68 -8.65 -9.47
N ALA A 127 13.37 -8.49 -10.75
CA ALA A 127 13.46 -7.21 -11.44
C ALA A 127 12.23 -6.33 -11.15
N HIS A 128 11.15 -6.92 -10.66
CA HIS A 128 9.85 -6.29 -10.52
C HIS A 128 9.28 -6.44 -9.11
N ALA A 129 8.62 -5.39 -8.63
CA ALA A 129 7.96 -5.35 -7.34
C ALA A 129 6.66 -4.55 -7.43
N TYR A 130 5.80 -4.70 -6.43
CA TYR A 130 4.65 -3.82 -6.25
C TYR A 130 4.61 -3.31 -4.81
N VAL A 131 4.25 -2.05 -4.65
CA VAL A 131 4.05 -1.41 -3.34
C VAL A 131 2.79 -0.57 -3.45
N ASP A 132 1.82 -0.87 -2.62
CA ASP A 132 0.64 -0.04 -2.50
C ASP A 132 0.99 1.30 -1.84
N ALA A 133 0.49 2.40 -2.41
CA ALA A 133 0.77 3.73 -1.89
C ALA A 133 0.10 3.99 -0.53
N GLN A 134 -0.99 3.28 -0.22
CA GLN A 134 -1.73 3.44 1.02
C GLN A 134 -0.95 2.83 2.19
N ILE A 135 -0.41 1.61 2.04
CA ILE A 135 0.40 1.01 3.10
C ILE A 135 1.65 1.83 3.41
N ALA A 136 2.29 2.41 2.37
CA ALA A 136 3.43 3.31 2.57
C ALA A 136 3.04 4.58 3.34
N HIS A 137 1.82 5.07 3.14
CA HIS A 137 1.27 6.18 3.90
C HIS A 137 0.97 5.80 5.35
N HIS A 138 0.29 4.69 5.60
CA HIS A 138 -0.04 4.24 6.95
C HIS A 138 1.21 3.98 7.79
N VAL A 139 2.24 3.35 7.24
CA VAL A 139 3.52 3.16 7.94
C VAL A 139 4.16 4.51 8.31
N GLN A 140 4.05 5.53 7.45
CA GLN A 140 4.50 6.88 7.77
C GLN A 140 3.69 7.49 8.92
N LEU A 141 2.37 7.34 8.91
CA LEU A 141 1.52 7.84 9.99
C LEU A 141 1.85 7.15 11.33
N ILE A 142 2.00 5.82 11.32
CA ILE A 142 2.41 5.05 12.51
C ILE A 142 3.75 5.57 13.06
N ARG A 143 4.75 5.76 12.19
CA ARG A 143 6.03 6.35 12.60
C ARG A 143 5.87 7.72 13.24
N SER A 144 5.02 8.56 12.65
CA SER A 144 4.77 9.93 13.11
C SER A 144 4.05 9.95 14.45
N GLY A 145 3.00 9.14 14.64
CA GLY A 145 2.25 9.01 15.88
C GLY A 145 3.09 8.47 17.03
N LEU A 146 3.92 7.46 16.75
CA LEU A 146 4.85 6.91 17.73
C LEU A 146 6.02 7.86 18.08
N GLY A 147 6.28 8.88 17.27
CA GLY A 147 7.38 9.83 17.46
C GLY A 147 8.78 9.19 17.46
N ARG A 148 8.92 7.99 16.88
CA ARG A 148 10.19 7.25 16.83
C ARG A 148 10.34 6.47 15.53
N ALA A 149 11.57 5.99 15.27
CA ALA A 149 11.83 5.13 14.11
C ALA A 149 11.00 3.86 14.15
N VAL A 150 10.45 3.51 12.98
CA VAL A 150 9.79 2.24 12.67
C VAL A 150 10.63 1.55 11.62
N ILE A 151 10.90 0.27 11.80
CA ILE A 151 11.70 -0.56 10.90
C ILE A 151 10.79 -1.63 10.33
N LEU A 152 10.82 -1.81 9.02
CA LEU A 152 10.11 -2.89 8.35
C LEU A 152 11.03 -4.10 8.25
N SER A 153 10.66 -5.20 8.89
CA SER A 153 11.36 -6.48 8.75
C SER A 153 10.95 -7.20 7.47
N SER A 154 9.75 -6.94 6.96
CA SER A 154 9.25 -7.47 5.70
C SER A 154 8.18 -6.54 5.13
N ALA A 155 8.15 -6.45 3.78
CA ALA A 155 7.08 -5.79 3.04
C ALA A 155 6.78 -6.62 1.77
N TYR A 156 6.86 -6.07 0.55
CA TYR A 156 6.58 -6.83 -0.65
C TYR A 156 7.43 -8.10 -0.77
N ARG A 157 6.76 -9.19 -1.11
CA ARG A 157 7.38 -10.48 -1.47
C ARG A 157 6.81 -10.91 -2.83
N SER A 158 7.67 -11.21 -3.80
CA SER A 158 7.16 -11.82 -5.03
C SER A 158 6.50 -13.16 -4.72
N PRO A 159 5.43 -13.57 -5.44
CA PRO A 159 4.78 -14.86 -5.20
C PRO A 159 5.74 -16.07 -5.18
N PRO A 160 6.75 -16.17 -6.10
CA PRO A 160 7.75 -17.23 -6.02
C PRO A 160 8.59 -17.18 -4.74
N HIS A 161 9.02 -15.99 -4.32
CA HIS A 161 9.78 -15.82 -3.07
C HIS A 161 8.93 -16.21 -1.87
N ASN A 162 7.69 -15.70 -1.79
CA ASN A 162 6.77 -16.04 -0.69
C ASN A 162 6.59 -17.56 -0.56
N ARG A 163 6.39 -18.28 -1.66
CA ARG A 163 6.32 -19.76 -1.64
C ARG A 163 7.62 -20.39 -1.15
N SER A 164 8.77 -19.87 -1.58
CA SER A 164 10.09 -20.46 -1.22
C SER A 164 10.41 -20.39 0.26
N ILE A 165 9.80 -19.45 1.00
CA ILE A 165 9.97 -19.27 2.44
C ILE A 165 8.79 -19.80 3.26
N GLY A 166 7.84 -20.52 2.63
CA GLY A 166 6.67 -21.08 3.31
C GLY A 166 5.60 -20.06 3.70
N GLY A 167 5.56 -18.89 3.06
CA GLY A 167 4.54 -17.89 3.30
C GLY A 167 3.14 -18.35 2.86
N ALA A 168 2.10 -17.82 3.48
CA ALA A 168 0.70 -18.13 3.17
C ALA A 168 0.41 -17.86 1.68
N THR A 169 -0.41 -18.72 1.04
CA THR A 169 -0.74 -18.63 -0.39
C THR A 169 -1.32 -17.27 -0.76
N PHE A 170 -2.19 -16.74 0.09
CA PHE A 170 -2.84 -15.42 -0.10
C PHE A 170 -2.29 -14.36 0.86
N SER A 171 -0.98 -14.43 1.13
CA SER A 171 -0.29 -13.43 1.96
C SER A 171 -0.42 -12.02 1.37
N ARG A 172 -0.74 -11.03 2.19
CA ARG A 172 -0.85 -9.63 1.75
C ARG A 172 0.49 -9.05 1.28
N HIS A 173 1.60 -9.62 1.71
CA HIS A 173 2.92 -9.26 1.19
C HIS A 173 3.05 -9.44 -0.33
N ILE A 174 2.38 -10.45 -0.93
CA ILE A 174 2.46 -10.62 -2.40
C ILE A 174 1.66 -9.56 -3.15
N TYR A 175 0.66 -8.96 -2.52
CA TYR A 175 -0.14 -7.87 -3.11
C TYR A 175 0.45 -6.49 -2.85
N GLY A 176 1.57 -6.41 -2.09
CA GLY A 176 2.29 -5.16 -1.83
C GLY A 176 1.61 -4.21 -0.87
N ASP A 177 0.57 -4.66 -0.21
CA ASP A 177 -0.24 -3.89 0.75
C ASP A 177 -0.12 -4.42 2.19
N GLY A 178 0.79 -5.36 2.45
CA GLY A 178 1.09 -5.89 3.78
C GLY A 178 2.54 -5.67 4.16
N VAL A 179 2.76 -5.34 5.44
CA VAL A 179 4.09 -5.14 6.04
C VAL A 179 4.20 -5.77 7.42
N ASP A 180 5.42 -6.15 7.77
CA ASP A 180 5.79 -6.58 9.12
C ASP A 180 6.70 -5.50 9.74
N VAL A 181 6.23 -4.89 10.82
CA VAL A 181 7.01 -3.92 11.61
C VAL A 181 7.83 -4.67 12.65
N ASP A 182 9.13 -4.46 12.64
CA ASP A 182 10.06 -5.10 13.56
C ASP A 182 9.86 -4.64 15.01
N VAL A 183 9.96 -5.61 15.92
CA VAL A 183 9.98 -5.36 17.37
C VAL A 183 11.28 -5.91 17.93
N ASP A 184 12.20 -5.02 18.32
CA ASP A 184 13.49 -5.37 18.88
C ASP A 184 13.34 -6.25 20.15
N GLN A 185 13.60 -7.52 19.99
CA GLN A 185 13.45 -8.54 21.04
C GLN A 185 14.48 -8.43 22.15
N SER A 186 15.58 -7.70 21.96
CA SER A 186 16.60 -7.47 22.98
C SER A 186 16.11 -6.54 24.10
N ARG A 187 15.06 -5.80 23.85
CA ARG A 187 14.50 -4.80 24.77
C ARG A 187 13.59 -5.44 25.81
N SER A 188 13.68 -4.95 27.04
CA SER A 188 12.77 -5.37 28.12
C SER A 188 11.32 -4.91 27.92
N ASP A 189 11.10 -3.84 27.13
CA ASP A 189 9.80 -3.25 26.80
C ASP A 189 9.24 -3.72 25.45
N ALA A 190 9.77 -4.79 24.84
CA ALA A 190 9.39 -5.27 23.50
C ALA A 190 7.87 -5.47 23.36
N ASN A 191 7.21 -6.14 24.30
CA ASN A 191 5.75 -6.37 24.22
C ASN A 191 4.94 -5.06 24.34
N ALA A 192 5.37 -4.12 25.16
CA ALA A 192 4.74 -2.80 25.24
C ALA A 192 4.86 -2.05 23.91
N ARG A 193 6.05 -2.09 23.27
CA ARG A 193 6.27 -1.49 21.96
C ARG A 193 5.45 -2.14 20.86
N ALA A 194 5.30 -3.46 20.90
CA ALA A 194 4.41 -4.16 19.97
C ALA A 194 2.96 -3.69 20.13
N GLN A 195 2.49 -3.53 21.36
CA GLN A 195 1.13 -3.04 21.64
C GLN A 195 0.95 -1.57 21.19
N GLU A 196 1.96 -0.71 21.36
CA GLU A 196 1.92 0.66 20.86
C GLU A 196 1.81 0.68 19.31
N ILE A 197 2.62 -0.12 18.61
CA ILE A 197 2.56 -0.24 17.14
C ILE A 197 1.17 -0.76 16.70
N PHE A 198 0.67 -1.79 17.38
CA PHE A 198 -0.65 -2.37 17.09
C PHE A 198 -1.77 -1.34 17.24
N ASN A 199 -1.79 -0.59 18.35
CA ASN A 199 -2.79 0.44 18.61
C ASN A 199 -2.71 1.57 17.58
N GLU A 200 -1.49 2.06 17.31
CA GLU A 200 -1.29 3.13 16.34
C GLU A 200 -1.70 2.70 14.93
N ALA A 201 -1.46 1.43 14.53
CA ALA A 201 -1.90 0.91 13.25
C ALA A 201 -3.44 0.91 13.13
N LEU A 202 -4.17 0.59 14.20
CA LEU A 202 -5.62 0.72 14.23
C LEU A 202 -6.06 2.19 14.18
N ASP A 203 -5.38 3.07 14.91
CA ASP A 203 -5.73 4.49 15.00
C ASP A 203 -5.53 5.23 13.66
N VAL A 204 -4.53 4.86 12.87
CA VAL A 204 -4.31 5.43 11.53
C VAL A 204 -5.23 4.82 10.46
N GLY A 205 -5.98 3.77 10.80
CA GLY A 205 -7.01 3.17 9.95
C GLY A 205 -6.48 2.15 8.94
N THR A 206 -5.45 1.34 9.29
CA THR A 206 -5.13 0.15 8.49
C THR A 206 -6.31 -0.81 8.51
N ASP A 207 -6.57 -1.49 7.39
CA ASP A 207 -7.74 -2.38 7.26
C ASP A 207 -7.65 -3.60 8.20
N PHE A 208 -6.42 -4.07 8.44
CA PHE A 208 -6.19 -5.23 9.28
C PHE A 208 -4.86 -5.15 10.03
N VAL A 209 -4.88 -5.53 11.30
CA VAL A 209 -3.69 -5.76 12.11
C VAL A 209 -3.78 -7.16 12.72
N LEU A 210 -2.78 -8.00 12.45
CA LEU A 210 -2.76 -9.37 12.95
C LEU A 210 -2.67 -9.38 14.48
N PRO A 211 -3.50 -10.17 15.21
CA PRO A 211 -3.42 -10.27 16.65
C PRO A 211 -1.99 -10.60 17.12
N LEU A 212 -1.50 -9.91 18.15
CA LEU A 212 -0.12 -10.05 18.63
C LEU A 212 0.23 -11.47 19.10
N SER A 213 -0.77 -12.27 19.49
CA SER A 213 -0.58 -13.69 19.81
C SER A 213 -0.10 -14.52 18.63
N GLU A 214 -0.44 -14.13 17.40
CA GLU A 214 -0.05 -14.83 16.17
C GLU A 214 1.41 -14.55 15.75
N THR A 215 2.00 -13.48 16.30
CA THR A 215 3.37 -13.03 15.98
C THR A 215 4.33 -13.21 17.15
N SER A 216 3.87 -13.85 18.22
CA SER A 216 4.65 -14.07 19.43
C SER A 216 5.58 -15.28 19.30
N VAL A 217 6.78 -15.14 19.85
CA VAL A 217 7.77 -16.20 20.00
C VAL A 217 8.12 -16.42 21.46
N THR A 218 8.58 -17.63 21.81
CA THR A 218 9.02 -17.92 23.17
C THR A 218 10.49 -17.55 23.33
N VAL A 219 10.77 -16.62 24.24
CA VAL A 219 12.14 -16.19 24.59
C VAL A 219 12.34 -16.34 26.09
N ASN A 220 13.32 -17.14 26.50
CA ASN A 220 13.64 -17.39 27.92
C ASN A 220 12.40 -17.80 28.75
N GLY A 221 11.51 -18.63 28.20
CA GLY A 221 10.31 -19.10 28.86
C GLY A 221 9.14 -18.11 28.90
N GLY A 222 9.28 -16.90 28.35
CA GLY A 222 8.22 -15.91 28.21
C GLY A 222 7.81 -15.71 26.75
N GLN A 223 6.56 -15.34 26.51
CA GLN A 223 6.08 -14.94 25.16
C GLN A 223 6.49 -13.51 24.86
N ARG A 224 7.07 -13.30 23.68
CA ARG A 224 7.43 -11.98 23.14
C ARG A 224 6.96 -11.84 21.70
N THR A 225 6.32 -10.73 21.39
CA THR A 225 5.97 -10.37 20.02
C THR A 225 7.22 -9.91 19.28
N SER A 226 7.57 -10.55 18.17
CA SER A 226 8.78 -10.26 17.39
C SER A 226 8.53 -9.26 16.25
N TRP A 227 7.31 -9.16 15.78
CA TRP A 227 6.88 -8.25 14.71
C TRP A 227 5.38 -7.99 14.81
N VAL A 228 4.94 -6.90 14.24
CA VAL A 228 3.51 -6.55 14.10
C VAL A 228 3.19 -6.54 12.62
N HIS A 229 2.27 -7.42 12.19
CA HIS A 229 1.76 -7.44 10.83
C HIS A 229 0.57 -6.52 10.69
N LEU A 230 0.58 -5.69 9.65
CA LEU A 230 -0.56 -4.87 9.25
C LEU A 230 -0.69 -4.86 7.73
N ASP A 231 -1.92 -4.69 7.25
CA ASP A 231 -2.20 -4.62 5.82
C ASP A 231 -3.44 -3.77 5.49
N ASP A 232 -3.50 -3.35 4.22
CA ASP A 232 -4.56 -2.54 3.62
C ASP A 232 -5.34 -3.38 2.59
N ARG A 233 -5.89 -4.52 3.03
CA ARG A 233 -6.56 -5.50 2.16
C ARG A 233 -7.87 -5.05 1.53
N GLY A 234 -8.40 -3.90 1.93
CA GLY A 234 -9.59 -3.27 1.35
C GLY A 234 -10.93 -3.75 1.94
N PHE A 235 -10.92 -4.48 3.08
CA PHE A 235 -12.15 -4.91 3.78
C PHE A 235 -11.91 -5.22 5.25
#